data_a28c11cd87893ed3945b0ce09fc03b16
#
_entry.id   a28c11cd87893ed3945b0ce09fc03b16
#
_cell.length_a   1.000
_cell.length_b   1.000
_cell.length_c   1.000
_cell.angle_alpha   90.00
_cell.angle_beta   90.00
_cell.angle_gamma   90.00
#
_symmetry.space_group_name_H-M   'P 1'
#
loop_
_entity.id
_entity.type
_entity.pdbx_description
1 polymer ?
#
loop_
_entity_poly.entity_id
_entity_poly.type
_entity_poly.pdbx_seq_one_letter_code
_entity_poly.pdbx_strand_id
1 'polypeptide(L)'
;MKGGLFQHEMTETSAVFGRESKINVVFRGNEAYTDGDTITVPSVDALADITDEQRDVMRGYIDHEAGHVRHTDFEYLNEWARKNKGNKLLQQTHNALEDIWLERRVMDDYPGATTNLRAVTSEVNQTFL
;
A
#
# COMPACT_ATOMS: atom_id res chain seq x y z
N MET A 1 -19.57 6.36 -4.85
CA MET A 1 -19.52 4.92 -4.50
C MET A 1 -19.62 4.75 -3.01
N LYS A 2 -20.43 3.85 -2.54
CA LYS A 2 -20.53 3.54 -1.11
C LYS A 2 -19.33 2.75 -0.60
N GLY A 3 -18.94 3.00 0.65
CA GLY A 3 -17.75 2.39 1.26
C GLY A 3 -17.74 0.87 1.26
N GLY A 4 -18.89 0.23 1.49
CA GLY A 4 -18.97 -1.24 1.48
C GLY A 4 -18.72 -1.85 0.11
N LEU A 5 -19.24 -1.24 -0.93
CA LEU A 5 -18.98 -1.66 -2.32
C LEU A 5 -17.51 -1.42 -2.68
N PHE A 6 -16.96 -0.29 -2.25
CA PHE A 6 -15.55 0.02 -2.43
C PHE A 6 -14.64 -1.02 -1.78
N GLN A 7 -14.93 -1.40 -0.53
CA GLN A 7 -14.15 -2.44 0.17
C GLN A 7 -14.16 -3.76 -0.59
N HIS A 8 -15.31 -4.16 -1.09
CA HIS A 8 -15.42 -5.38 -1.89
C HIS A 8 -14.58 -5.31 -3.17
N GLU A 9 -14.71 -4.21 -3.91
CA GLU A 9 -13.93 -3.97 -5.14
C GLU A 9 -12.41 -4.02 -4.85
N MET A 10 -11.96 -3.40 -3.78
CA MET A 10 -10.54 -3.35 -3.43
C MET A 10 -10.01 -4.73 -3.03
N THR A 11 -10.78 -5.51 -2.32
CA THR A 11 -10.39 -6.88 -1.95
C THR A 11 -10.19 -7.74 -3.18
N GLU A 12 -11.10 -7.70 -4.14
CA GLU A 12 -11.00 -8.44 -5.39
C GLU A 12 -9.80 -7.98 -6.25
N THR A 13 -9.62 -6.67 -6.37
CA THR A 13 -8.52 -6.09 -7.15
C THR A 13 -7.15 -6.45 -6.56
N SER A 14 -7.01 -6.40 -5.25
CA SER A 14 -5.76 -6.73 -4.57
C SER A 14 -5.37 -8.18 -4.75
N ALA A 15 -6.31 -9.10 -4.72
CA ALA A 15 -6.06 -10.52 -4.95
C ALA A 15 -5.47 -10.76 -6.34
N VAL A 16 -6.01 -10.11 -7.37
CA VAL A 16 -5.50 -10.20 -8.74
C VAL A 16 -4.12 -9.55 -8.86
N PHE A 17 -3.97 -8.33 -8.33
CA PHE A 17 -2.75 -7.55 -8.41
C PHE A 17 -1.57 -8.27 -7.74
N GLY A 18 -1.79 -8.84 -6.57
CA GLY A 18 -0.75 -9.56 -5.83
C GLY A 18 -0.35 -10.90 -6.44
N ARG A 19 -1.06 -11.38 -7.47
CA ARG A 19 -0.91 -12.72 -8.05
C ARG A 19 -1.06 -13.85 -7.04
N GLU A 20 -1.55 -13.52 -5.85
CA GLU A 20 -1.78 -14.46 -4.78
C GLU A 20 -3.29 -14.60 -4.60
N SER A 21 -3.77 -15.80 -4.74
CA SER A 21 -5.20 -16.07 -4.52
C SER A 21 -5.63 -15.94 -3.06
N LYS A 22 -4.69 -15.63 -2.16
CA LYS A 22 -4.90 -15.63 -0.70
C LYS A 22 -4.46 -14.35 0.00
N ILE A 23 -4.34 -13.24 -0.71
CA ILE A 23 -4.06 -11.95 -0.06
C ILE A 23 -5.30 -11.52 0.71
N ASN A 24 -5.14 -11.32 2.01
CA ASN A 24 -6.18 -10.76 2.85
C ASN A 24 -6.04 -9.24 2.91
N VAL A 25 -7.11 -8.53 2.63
CA VAL A 25 -7.19 -7.08 2.83
C VAL A 25 -8.11 -6.80 4.01
N VAL A 26 -7.57 -6.09 5.00
CA VAL A 26 -8.30 -5.72 6.22
C VAL A 26 -8.41 -4.21 6.29
N PHE A 27 -9.61 -3.72 6.52
CA PHE A 27 -9.89 -2.29 6.71
C PHE A 27 -9.94 -2.00 8.21
N ARG A 28 -8.88 -1.37 8.73
CA ARG A 28 -8.74 -1.14 10.17
C ARG A 28 -7.88 0.09 10.45
N GLY A 29 -8.28 0.87 11.46
CA GLY A 29 -7.48 2.01 11.92
C GLY A 29 -7.26 3.07 10.88
N ASN A 30 -6.11 3.73 10.93
CA ASN A 30 -5.79 4.90 10.12
C ASN A 30 -4.52 4.73 9.29
N GLU A 31 -3.88 3.57 9.32
CA GLU A 31 -2.59 3.32 8.67
C GLU A 31 -2.70 2.26 7.59
N ALA A 32 -1.80 2.33 6.61
CA ALA A 32 -1.62 1.32 5.60
C ALA A 32 -0.30 0.60 5.83
N TYR A 33 -0.32 -0.73 5.89
CA TYR A 33 0.88 -1.55 6.05
C TYR A 33 0.61 -3.01 5.64
N THR A 34 1.69 -3.77 5.49
CA THR A 34 1.59 -5.22 5.27
C THR A 34 2.68 -5.96 6.04
N ASP A 35 2.37 -7.18 6.44
CA ASP A 35 3.35 -8.12 7.01
C ASP A 35 3.80 -9.19 5.99
N GLY A 36 3.34 -9.09 4.76
CA GLY A 36 3.61 -10.05 3.68
C GLY A 36 2.44 -10.98 3.38
N ASP A 37 1.52 -11.17 4.30
CA ASP A 37 0.34 -12.04 4.15
C ASP A 37 -0.97 -11.27 4.16
N THR A 38 -1.05 -10.23 4.99
CA THR A 38 -2.25 -9.39 5.14
C THR A 38 -1.90 -7.95 4.83
N ILE A 39 -2.75 -7.31 4.04
CA ILE A 39 -2.70 -5.88 3.77
C ILE A 39 -3.71 -5.20 4.68
N THR A 40 -3.25 -4.29 5.52
CA THR A 40 -4.10 -3.45 6.36
C THR A 40 -4.15 -2.05 5.77
N VAL A 41 -5.35 -1.53 5.58
CA VAL A 41 -5.58 -0.17 5.06
C VAL A 41 -6.59 0.54 5.96
N PRO A 42 -6.61 1.90 5.91
CA PRO A 42 -7.52 2.66 6.76
C PRO A 42 -8.99 2.22 6.63
N SER A 43 -9.69 2.25 7.74
CA SER A 43 -11.10 1.85 7.78
C SER A 43 -11.98 2.83 6.98
N VAL A 44 -13.01 2.29 6.36
CA VAL A 44 -13.98 3.03 5.56
C VAL A 44 -15.38 2.71 6.08
N ASP A 45 -16.19 3.75 6.32
CA ASP A 45 -17.60 3.56 6.67
C ASP A 45 -18.36 2.98 5.46
N ALA A 46 -19.02 1.84 5.67
CA ALA A 46 -19.74 1.13 4.61
C ALA A 46 -20.85 1.99 3.96
N LEU A 47 -21.42 2.92 4.71
CA LEU A 47 -22.51 3.79 4.25
C LEU A 47 -22.02 5.15 3.75
N ALA A 48 -20.74 5.46 3.94
CA ALA A 48 -20.17 6.72 3.47
C ALA A 48 -20.06 6.74 1.94
N ASP A 49 -20.22 7.94 1.36
CA ASP A 49 -19.93 8.16 -0.05
C ASP A 49 -18.44 8.40 -0.23
N ILE A 50 -17.83 7.64 -1.13
CA ILE A 50 -16.40 7.72 -1.45
C ILE A 50 -16.25 8.54 -2.74
N THR A 51 -15.46 9.62 -2.67
CA THR A 51 -15.12 10.41 -3.85
C THR A 51 -14.12 9.68 -4.73
N ASP A 52 -14.02 10.09 -6.01
CA ASP A 52 -13.04 9.51 -6.93
C ASP A 52 -11.60 9.71 -6.43
N GLU A 53 -11.32 10.88 -5.84
CA GLU A 53 -9.99 11.16 -5.28
C GLU A 53 -9.67 10.24 -4.09
N GLN A 54 -10.62 10.07 -3.18
CA GLN A 54 -10.47 9.16 -2.05
C GLN A 54 -10.27 7.71 -2.53
N ARG A 55 -11.01 7.31 -3.55
CA ARG A 55 -10.87 5.99 -4.16
C ARG A 55 -9.47 5.78 -4.73
N ASP A 56 -8.94 6.75 -5.48
CA ASP A 56 -7.60 6.66 -6.08
C ASP A 56 -6.51 6.59 -5.00
N VAL A 57 -6.63 7.38 -3.95
CA VAL A 57 -5.68 7.35 -2.81
C VAL A 57 -5.71 5.99 -2.12
N MET A 58 -6.89 5.47 -1.81
CA MET A 58 -7.02 4.17 -1.15
C MET A 58 -6.51 3.02 -2.03
N ARG A 59 -6.79 3.08 -3.33
CA ARG A 59 -6.22 2.12 -4.28
C ARG A 59 -4.70 2.21 -4.33
N GLY A 60 -4.16 3.43 -4.27
CA GLY A 60 -2.72 3.64 -4.21
C GLY A 60 -2.08 2.99 -3.00
N TYR A 61 -2.68 3.12 -1.82
CA TYR A 61 -2.20 2.42 -0.63
C TYR A 61 -2.22 0.91 -0.81
N ILE A 62 -3.30 0.37 -1.36
CA ILE A 62 -3.42 -1.07 -1.59
C ILE A 62 -2.41 -1.54 -2.63
N ASP A 63 -2.25 -0.80 -3.72
CA ASP A 63 -1.29 -1.12 -4.78
C ASP A 63 0.15 -1.12 -4.22
N HIS A 64 0.47 -0.16 -3.37
CA HIS A 64 1.78 -0.08 -2.71
C HIS A 64 2.01 -1.29 -1.81
N GLU A 65 1.06 -1.61 -0.93
CA GLU A 65 1.19 -2.74 -0.01
C GLU A 65 1.17 -4.09 -0.74
N ALA A 66 0.37 -4.23 -1.78
CA ALA A 66 0.37 -5.42 -2.63
C ALA A 66 1.70 -5.57 -3.36
N GLY A 67 2.33 -4.46 -3.74
CA GLY A 67 3.67 -4.46 -4.30
C GLY A 67 4.70 -5.01 -3.33
N HIS A 68 4.62 -4.66 -2.05
CA HIS A 68 5.47 -5.26 -1.01
C HIS A 68 5.26 -6.77 -0.92
N VAL A 69 4.02 -7.23 -0.89
CA VAL A 69 3.72 -8.67 -0.85
C VAL A 69 4.39 -9.39 -2.03
N ARG A 70 4.38 -8.79 -3.20
CA ARG A 70 4.90 -9.39 -4.41
C ARG A 70 6.42 -9.34 -4.54
N HIS A 71 7.04 -8.22 -4.15
CA HIS A 71 8.43 -7.91 -4.49
C HIS A 71 9.38 -7.84 -3.31
N THR A 72 8.88 -7.60 -2.09
CA THR A 72 9.73 -7.41 -0.92
C THR A 72 10.11 -8.75 -0.30
N ASP A 73 11.39 -8.93 -0.05
CA ASP A 73 11.91 -10.04 0.76
C ASP A 73 11.80 -9.64 2.23
N PHE A 74 10.70 -10.06 2.87
CA PHE A 74 10.42 -9.70 4.27
C PHE A 74 11.40 -10.35 5.24
N GLU A 75 11.90 -11.52 4.94
CA GLU A 75 12.92 -12.18 5.78
C GLU A 75 14.21 -11.36 5.82
N TYR A 76 14.69 -10.95 4.65
CA TYR A 76 15.84 -10.08 4.53
C TYR A 76 15.61 -8.73 5.21
N LEU A 77 14.47 -8.11 4.96
CA LEU A 77 14.13 -6.80 5.52
C LEU A 77 14.09 -6.83 7.04
N ASN A 78 13.47 -7.84 7.62
CA ASN A 78 13.39 -8.01 9.07
C ASN A 78 14.77 -8.26 9.69
N GLU A 79 15.59 -9.05 9.06
CA GLU A 79 16.96 -9.30 9.52
C GLU A 79 17.82 -8.03 9.45
N TRP A 80 17.71 -7.28 8.34
CA TRP A 80 18.41 -6.02 8.18
C TRP A 80 17.97 -4.99 9.24
N ALA A 81 16.68 -4.88 9.50
CA ALA A 81 16.14 -3.97 10.50
C ALA A 81 16.64 -4.31 11.91
N ARG A 82 16.73 -5.60 12.23
CA ARG A 82 17.24 -6.07 13.51
C ARG A 82 18.72 -5.72 13.67
N LYS A 83 19.55 -5.90 12.64
CA LYS A 83 20.98 -5.57 12.66
C LYS A 83 21.24 -4.07 12.76
N ASN A 84 20.32 -3.24 12.29
CA ASN A 84 20.44 -1.78 12.28
C ASN A 84 19.51 -1.12 13.27
N LYS A 85 19.10 -1.83 14.29
CA LYS A 85 18.26 -1.34 15.37
C LYS A 85 18.92 -0.16 16.08
N GLY A 86 18.16 0.91 16.24
CA GLY A 86 18.65 2.13 16.89
C GLY A 86 19.20 3.19 15.93
N ASN A 87 19.40 2.88 14.67
CA ASN A 87 19.79 3.88 13.66
C ASN A 87 18.56 4.29 12.84
N LYS A 88 17.78 5.22 13.39
CA LYS A 88 16.52 5.64 12.75
C LYS A 88 16.72 6.29 11.40
N LEU A 89 17.76 7.12 11.25
CA LEU A 89 18.04 7.77 9.97
C LEU A 89 18.32 6.76 8.87
N LEU A 90 19.15 5.77 9.17
CA LEU A 90 19.48 4.72 8.21
C LEU A 90 18.23 3.89 7.85
N GLN A 91 17.40 3.55 8.84
CA GLN A 91 16.16 2.81 8.60
C GLN A 91 15.18 3.60 7.73
N GLN A 92 15.00 4.90 8.01
CA GLN A 92 14.12 5.78 7.23
C GLN A 92 14.62 5.93 5.80
N THR A 93 15.93 6.09 5.61
CA THR A 93 16.53 6.19 4.28
C THR A 93 16.34 4.90 3.50
N HIS A 94 16.58 3.76 4.14
CA HIS A 94 16.39 2.45 3.51
C HIS A 94 14.93 2.24 3.10
N ASN A 95 13.98 2.58 3.97
CA ASN A 95 12.56 2.45 3.67
C ASN A 95 12.14 3.33 2.50
N ALA A 96 12.64 4.58 2.45
CA ALA A 96 12.35 5.49 1.35
C ALA A 96 12.88 4.97 0.00
N LEU A 97 14.10 4.44 -0.02
CA LEU A 97 14.68 3.84 -1.23
C LEU A 97 13.96 2.57 -1.65
N GLU A 98 13.57 1.74 -0.69
CA GLU A 98 12.78 0.53 -0.94
C GLU A 98 11.44 0.88 -1.57
N ASP A 99 10.75 1.89 -1.05
CA ASP A 99 9.46 2.34 -1.58
C ASP A 99 9.58 2.86 -3.01
N ILE A 100 10.64 3.64 -3.32
CA ILE A 100 10.89 4.13 -4.68
C ILE A 100 11.12 2.96 -5.64
N TRP A 101 11.96 2.01 -5.24
CA TRP A 101 12.25 0.83 -6.04
C TRP A 101 10.99 -0.01 -6.27
N LEU A 102 10.23 -0.24 -5.20
CA LEU A 102 8.99 -1.00 -5.22
C LEU A 102 7.97 -0.39 -6.16
N GLU A 103 7.73 0.92 -6.03
CA GLU A 103 6.71 1.60 -6.83
C GLU A 103 7.06 1.59 -8.31
N ARG A 104 8.33 1.71 -8.67
CA ARG A 104 8.77 1.56 -10.06
C ARG A 104 8.47 0.18 -10.60
N ARG A 105 8.72 -0.86 -9.82
CA ARG A 105 8.38 -2.24 -10.18
C ARG A 105 6.88 -2.42 -10.39
N VAL A 106 6.09 -1.88 -9.48
CA VAL A 106 4.63 -1.94 -9.57
C VAL A 106 4.13 -1.25 -10.83
N MET A 107 4.64 -0.06 -11.13
CA MET A 107 4.25 0.70 -12.32
C MET A 107 4.68 0.01 -13.61
N ASP A 108 5.83 -0.64 -13.62
CA ASP A 108 6.29 -1.42 -14.79
C ASP A 108 5.40 -2.64 -15.03
N ASP A 109 5.03 -3.36 -13.99
CA ASP A 109 4.18 -4.55 -14.09
C ASP A 109 2.72 -4.19 -14.35
N TYR A 110 2.25 -3.09 -13.77
CA TYR A 110 0.86 -2.65 -13.81
C TYR A 110 0.80 -1.15 -14.09
N PRO A 111 0.89 -0.74 -15.36
CA PRO A 111 0.87 0.71 -15.71
C PRO A 111 -0.35 1.45 -15.16
N GLY A 112 -1.48 0.77 -15.00
CA GLY A 112 -2.69 1.36 -14.41
C GLY A 112 -2.55 1.78 -12.96
N ALA A 113 -1.58 1.23 -12.22
CA ALA A 113 -1.32 1.64 -10.85
C ALA A 113 -0.66 3.03 -10.72
N THR A 114 -0.11 3.55 -11.81
CA THR A 114 0.62 4.83 -11.81
C THR A 114 -0.24 5.98 -11.28
N THR A 115 -1.47 6.10 -11.74
CA THR A 115 -2.41 7.15 -11.30
C THR A 115 -2.69 7.04 -9.80
N ASN A 116 -2.92 5.83 -9.30
CA ASN A 116 -3.23 5.58 -7.90
C ASN A 116 -2.03 5.90 -6.99
N LEU A 117 -0.84 5.47 -7.38
CA LEU A 117 0.38 5.74 -6.62
C LEU A 117 0.72 7.23 -6.59
N ARG A 118 0.50 7.94 -7.68
CA ARG A 118 0.66 9.39 -7.72
C ARG A 118 -0.35 10.12 -6.84
N ALA A 119 -1.57 9.61 -6.74
CA ALA A 119 -2.57 10.17 -5.85
C ALA A 119 -2.14 10.11 -4.38
N VAL A 120 -1.54 9.00 -3.95
CA VAL A 120 -0.97 8.86 -2.60
C VAL A 120 0.14 9.88 -2.37
N THR A 121 1.07 10.00 -3.30
CA THR A 121 2.18 10.97 -3.21
C THR A 121 1.66 12.40 -3.09
N SER A 122 0.65 12.76 -3.87
CA SER A 122 0.02 14.08 -3.82
C SER A 122 -0.62 14.35 -2.47
N GLU A 123 -1.33 13.38 -1.90
CA GLU A 123 -1.93 13.51 -0.57
C GLU A 123 -0.87 13.71 0.52
N VAL A 124 0.18 12.91 0.50
CA VAL A 124 1.29 13.03 1.46
C VAL A 124 1.93 14.41 1.37
N ASN A 125 2.19 14.91 0.17
CA ASN A 125 2.76 16.24 -0.04
C ASN A 125 1.86 17.34 0.50
N GLN A 126 0.55 17.24 0.32
CA GLN A 126 -0.41 18.21 0.88
C GLN A 126 -0.42 18.20 2.40
N THR A 127 -0.20 17.05 3.02
CA THR A 127 -0.19 16.92 4.48
C THR A 127 1.07 17.54 5.10
N PHE A 128 2.22 17.46 4.42
CA PHE A 128 3.51 17.92 4.96
C PHE A 128 3.98 19.27 4.39
N LEU A 129 3.30 19.81 3.42
CA LEU A 129 3.57 21.14 2.88
C LEU A 129 2.54 22.14 3.37
#